data_e465c0ffa5b931e8676794af6a5a1a76
#
_entry.id   e465c0ffa5b931e8676794af6a5a1a76
#
_cell.length_a   1.000
_cell.length_b   1.000
_cell.length_c   1.000
_cell.angle_alpha   90.00
_cell.angle_beta   90.00
_cell.angle_gamma   90.00
#
_symmetry.space_group_name_H-M   'P 1'
#
loop_
_entity.id
_entity.type
_entity.pdbx_description
1 polymer ?
#
loop_
_entity_poly.entity_id
_entity_poly.type
_entity_poly.pdbx_seq_one_letter_code
_entity_poly.pdbx_strand_id
1 'polypeptide(L)'
;MKQLTHGGDWAGYRAEFGRDPLDFSANVSPLGLPEGVAKAITAALATADRYPDPLCRALLENWRWLRECPPNGCCAATARQTSSSDWRWLQTPALALVTAPTFAEYATALETAGCTVERHFLREENDFAVTKDLLNAVHPGTNMVFLCQPNNPTGQLAEPALVEALLRRCEAVGAVLAVDECFLDFLPEGEGLSGKASAEKQQKTDYFKSLHQALRHGR
;
A
#
# COMPACT_ATOMS: atom_id res chain seq x y z
N MET A 1 11.38 -21.31 16.54
CA MET A 1 10.14 -20.55 16.28
C MET A 1 10.26 -19.93 14.90
N LYS A 2 9.22 -20.04 14.06
CA LYS A 2 9.18 -19.31 12.79
C LYS A 2 8.97 -17.84 13.14
N GLN A 3 9.91 -16.98 12.76
CA GLN A 3 9.77 -15.54 13.01
C GLN A 3 8.59 -15.02 12.16
N LEU A 4 7.56 -14.49 12.82
CA LEU A 4 6.42 -13.90 12.15
C LEU A 4 6.81 -12.50 11.65
N THR A 5 6.49 -12.22 10.40
CA THR A 5 6.76 -10.91 9.77
C THR A 5 5.68 -9.88 10.13
N HIS A 6 4.49 -10.37 10.51
CA HIS A 6 3.33 -9.54 10.84
C HIS A 6 2.88 -9.72 12.28
N GLY A 7 2.31 -8.65 12.85
CA GLY A 7 1.62 -8.69 14.13
C GLY A 7 0.26 -9.40 14.06
N GLY A 8 -0.45 -9.43 15.20
CA GLY A 8 -1.80 -9.97 15.30
C GLY A 8 -1.88 -11.48 15.52
N ASP A 9 -0.82 -12.12 15.99
CA ASP A 9 -0.82 -13.56 16.37
C ASP A 9 -1.52 -13.80 17.71
N TRP A 10 -2.79 -13.55 17.77
CA TRP A 10 -3.62 -13.76 18.95
C TRP A 10 -3.73 -15.23 19.32
N ALA A 11 -3.79 -16.11 18.30
CA ALA A 11 -3.91 -17.56 18.53
C ALA A 11 -2.66 -18.14 19.19
N GLY A 12 -1.47 -17.76 18.71
CA GLY A 12 -0.21 -18.16 19.31
C GLY A 12 -0.07 -17.63 20.73
N TYR A 13 -0.40 -16.35 20.96
CA TYR A 13 -0.34 -15.76 22.30
C TYR A 13 -1.30 -16.45 23.27
N ARG A 14 -2.55 -16.73 22.85
CA ARG A 14 -3.50 -17.49 23.69
C ARG A 14 -3.01 -18.89 24.01
N ALA A 15 -2.42 -19.57 23.05
CA ALA A 15 -1.90 -20.93 23.25
C ALA A 15 -0.74 -20.96 24.28
N GLU A 16 0.09 -19.92 24.27
CA GLU A 16 1.25 -19.81 25.16
C GLU A 16 0.88 -19.29 26.57
N PHE A 17 0.04 -18.25 26.66
CA PHE A 17 -0.23 -17.53 27.91
C PHE A 17 -1.65 -17.73 28.46
N GLY A 18 -2.55 -18.42 27.77
CA GLY A 18 -3.91 -18.72 28.24
C GLY A 18 -4.84 -17.50 28.32
N ARG A 19 -4.46 -16.37 27.73
CA ARG A 19 -5.22 -15.10 27.75
C ARG A 19 -5.02 -14.33 26.47
N ASP A 20 -5.89 -13.32 26.24
CA ASP A 20 -5.75 -12.41 25.11
C ASP A 20 -4.59 -11.43 25.29
N PRO A 21 -3.87 -11.09 24.21
CA PRO A 21 -2.84 -10.06 24.25
C PRO A 21 -3.45 -8.66 24.37
N LEU A 22 -2.70 -7.74 24.97
CA LEU A 22 -2.85 -6.32 24.69
C LEU A 22 -2.06 -6.03 23.42
N ASP A 23 -2.76 -5.94 22.29
CA ASP A 23 -2.13 -5.97 20.97
C ASP A 23 -1.86 -4.56 20.43
N PHE A 24 -0.57 -4.22 20.32
CA PHE A 24 -0.07 -3.02 19.64
C PHE A 24 0.66 -3.37 18.33
N SER A 25 0.60 -4.62 17.89
CA SER A 25 1.35 -5.12 16.72
C SER A 25 0.57 -5.02 15.41
N ALA A 26 -0.73 -4.72 15.47
CA ALA A 26 -1.58 -4.64 14.29
C ALA A 26 -2.37 -3.30 14.27
N ASN A 27 -2.42 -2.66 13.11
CA ASN A 27 -3.22 -1.45 12.87
C ASN A 27 -4.69 -1.82 12.70
N VAL A 28 -5.41 -1.91 13.82
CA VAL A 28 -6.85 -2.24 13.86
C VAL A 28 -7.61 -1.13 14.57
N SER A 29 -8.78 -0.75 14.02
CA SER A 29 -9.63 0.26 14.66
C SER A 29 -10.09 -0.21 16.04
N PRO A 30 -9.89 0.59 17.11
CA PRO A 30 -10.43 0.28 18.41
C PRO A 30 -11.97 0.40 18.47
N LEU A 31 -12.59 1.03 17.48
CA LEU A 31 -14.04 1.20 17.36
C LEU A 31 -14.73 -0.05 16.77
N GLY A 32 -13.94 -1.03 16.31
CA GLY A 32 -14.47 -2.24 15.68
C GLY A 32 -14.99 -2.01 14.27
N LEU A 33 -15.84 -2.95 13.81
CA LEU A 33 -16.43 -2.91 12.48
C LEU A 33 -17.62 -1.94 12.45
N PRO A 34 -17.70 -0.99 11.51
CA PRO A 34 -18.85 -0.10 11.36
C PRO A 34 -20.16 -0.88 11.14
N GLU A 35 -21.24 -0.42 11.77
CA GLU A 35 -22.54 -1.12 11.72
C GLU A 35 -23.06 -1.32 10.28
N GLY A 36 -22.92 -0.31 9.42
CA GLY A 36 -23.32 -0.39 8.01
C GLY A 36 -22.55 -1.47 7.24
N VAL A 37 -21.25 -1.61 7.53
CA VAL A 37 -20.41 -2.66 6.93
C VAL A 37 -20.83 -4.04 7.43
N ALA A 38 -21.08 -4.19 8.74
CA ALA A 38 -21.56 -5.44 9.32
C ALA A 38 -22.89 -5.89 8.68
N LYS A 39 -23.85 -4.96 8.51
CA LYS A 39 -25.12 -5.23 7.83
C LYS A 39 -24.94 -5.65 6.37
N ALA A 40 -24.05 -4.95 5.63
CA ALA A 40 -23.78 -5.28 4.23
C ALA A 40 -23.14 -6.67 4.08
N ILE A 41 -22.18 -7.02 4.94
CA ILE A 41 -21.57 -8.36 4.96
C ILE A 41 -22.63 -9.43 5.26
N THR A 42 -23.46 -9.21 6.27
CA THR A 42 -24.53 -10.14 6.64
C THR A 42 -25.53 -10.36 5.48
N ALA A 43 -25.92 -9.30 4.80
CA ALA A 43 -26.79 -9.41 3.63
C ALA A 43 -26.12 -10.16 2.46
N ALA A 44 -24.83 -9.99 2.25
CA ALA A 44 -24.09 -10.66 1.20
C ALA A 44 -23.92 -12.18 1.43
N LEU A 45 -24.06 -12.68 2.67
CA LEU A 45 -23.99 -14.10 2.98
C LEU A 45 -25.05 -14.94 2.22
N ALA A 46 -26.19 -14.35 1.89
CA ALA A 46 -27.24 -15.02 1.10
C ALA A 46 -26.80 -15.44 -0.32
N THR A 47 -25.70 -14.89 -0.81
CA THR A 47 -25.16 -15.16 -2.15
C THR A 47 -23.69 -15.59 -2.12
N ALA A 48 -23.17 -15.94 -0.94
CA ALA A 48 -21.77 -16.31 -0.74
C ALA A 48 -21.36 -17.62 -1.46
N ASP A 49 -22.34 -18.43 -1.84
CA ASP A 49 -22.20 -19.66 -2.64
C ASP A 49 -21.97 -19.38 -4.14
N ARG A 50 -22.15 -18.14 -4.58
CA ARG A 50 -21.99 -17.75 -5.99
C ARG A 50 -20.61 -17.19 -6.27
N TYR A 51 -20.14 -17.40 -7.50
CA TYR A 51 -18.94 -16.71 -7.96
C TYR A 51 -19.19 -15.19 -7.98
N PRO A 52 -18.27 -14.39 -7.43
CA PRO A 52 -18.35 -12.94 -7.51
C PRO A 52 -18.18 -12.46 -8.96
N ASP A 53 -18.55 -11.21 -9.24
CA ASP A 53 -18.26 -10.59 -10.53
C ASP A 53 -16.75 -10.57 -10.79
N PRO A 54 -16.23 -11.32 -11.80
CA PRO A 54 -14.80 -11.44 -12.05
C PRO A 54 -14.15 -10.12 -12.49
N LEU A 55 -14.95 -9.15 -12.92
CA LEU A 55 -14.50 -7.82 -13.33
C LEU A 55 -14.76 -6.76 -12.25
N CYS A 56 -15.32 -7.14 -11.11
CA CYS A 56 -15.61 -6.23 -9.98
C CYS A 56 -16.31 -4.92 -10.40
N ARG A 57 -17.24 -4.98 -11.38
CA ARG A 57 -17.82 -3.79 -12.03
C ARG A 57 -18.45 -2.80 -11.07
N ALA A 58 -19.32 -3.29 -10.19
CA ALA A 58 -20.01 -2.45 -9.20
C ALA A 58 -19.03 -1.82 -8.20
N LEU A 59 -18.00 -2.58 -7.78
CA LEU A 59 -16.95 -2.06 -6.90
C LEU A 59 -16.15 -0.94 -7.60
N LEU A 60 -15.74 -1.17 -8.84
CA LEU A 60 -14.96 -0.21 -9.62
C LEU A 60 -15.76 1.06 -9.92
N GLU A 61 -17.05 0.95 -10.22
CA GLU A 61 -17.93 2.09 -10.45
C GLU A 61 -18.03 2.97 -9.21
N ASN A 62 -18.32 2.37 -8.05
CA ASN A 62 -18.40 3.09 -6.79
C ASN A 62 -17.04 3.70 -6.38
N TRP A 63 -15.94 2.97 -6.61
CA TRP A 63 -14.61 3.44 -6.31
C TRP A 63 -14.19 4.63 -7.18
N ARG A 64 -14.49 4.57 -8.48
CA ARG A 64 -14.24 5.67 -9.43
C ARG A 64 -14.99 6.93 -9.04
N TRP A 65 -16.28 6.77 -8.68
CA TRP A 65 -17.08 7.88 -8.19
C TRP A 65 -16.49 8.49 -6.92
N LEU A 66 -16.12 7.66 -5.95
CA LEU A 66 -15.56 8.12 -4.67
C LEU A 66 -14.20 8.81 -4.82
N ARG A 67 -13.39 8.39 -5.79
CA ARG A 67 -12.00 8.84 -5.97
C ARG A 67 -11.78 9.68 -7.21
N GLU A 68 -12.83 9.99 -7.95
CA GLU A 68 -12.76 10.76 -9.20
C GLU A 68 -11.73 10.21 -10.21
N CYS A 69 -11.56 8.87 -10.24
CA CYS A 69 -10.61 8.21 -11.13
C CYS A 69 -11.13 8.13 -12.56
N PRO A 70 -10.27 8.29 -13.57
CA PRO A 70 -10.66 8.07 -14.96
C PRO A 70 -11.06 6.59 -15.19
N PRO A 71 -11.88 6.29 -16.21
CA PRO A 71 -12.38 4.92 -16.47
C PRO A 71 -11.30 3.84 -16.53
N ASN A 72 -10.12 4.17 -17.05
CA ASN A 72 -8.99 3.25 -17.21
C ASN A 72 -7.94 3.37 -16.09
N GLY A 73 -8.20 4.22 -15.08
CA GLY A 73 -7.25 4.52 -14.00
C GLY A 73 -7.41 3.68 -12.73
N CYS A 74 -8.36 2.72 -12.72
CA CYS A 74 -8.62 1.91 -11.53
C CYS A 74 -8.73 0.43 -11.90
N CYS A 75 -8.09 -0.42 -11.13
CA CYS A 75 -8.34 -1.85 -11.11
C CYS A 75 -8.64 -2.32 -9.69
N ALA A 76 -9.44 -3.37 -9.54
CA ALA A 76 -9.68 -4.01 -8.26
C ALA A 76 -8.85 -5.28 -8.18
N ALA A 77 -8.06 -5.39 -7.11
CA ALA A 77 -7.28 -6.58 -6.82
C ALA A 77 -7.36 -6.90 -5.33
N THR A 78 -7.31 -8.19 -4.96
CA THR A 78 -7.14 -8.57 -3.56
C THR A 78 -5.67 -8.41 -3.17
N ALA A 79 -5.38 -8.17 -1.89
CA ALA A 79 -4.01 -8.01 -1.39
C ALA A 79 -3.07 -9.17 -1.79
N ARG A 80 -3.61 -10.37 -1.98
CA ARG A 80 -2.86 -11.54 -2.45
C ARG A 80 -2.62 -11.53 -3.96
N GLN A 81 -3.53 -10.94 -4.74
CA GLN A 81 -3.39 -10.82 -6.19
C GLN A 81 -2.47 -9.66 -6.56
N THR A 82 -2.47 -8.59 -5.79
CA THR A 82 -1.55 -7.46 -5.99
C THR A 82 -0.10 -7.90 -5.91
N SER A 83 0.20 -8.92 -5.10
CA SER A 83 1.55 -9.46 -4.97
C SER A 83 1.99 -10.42 -6.09
N SER A 84 1.10 -10.94 -6.93
CA SER A 84 1.48 -12.04 -7.82
C SER A 84 0.97 -12.03 -9.26
N SER A 85 -0.10 -11.34 -9.61
CA SER A 85 -0.70 -11.49 -10.94
C SER A 85 -1.07 -10.22 -11.68
N ASP A 86 -1.40 -9.15 -11.01
CA ASP A 86 -1.85 -7.91 -11.67
C ASP A 86 -0.69 -7.00 -12.11
N TRP A 87 0.53 -7.35 -11.70
CA TRP A 87 1.78 -6.77 -12.22
C TRP A 87 2.14 -7.26 -13.63
N ARG A 88 1.23 -7.96 -14.32
CA ARG A 88 1.49 -8.47 -15.68
C ARG A 88 1.73 -7.38 -16.71
N TRP A 89 1.23 -6.18 -16.45
CA TRP A 89 1.48 -5.02 -17.28
C TRP A 89 2.78 -4.30 -16.89
N LEU A 90 3.26 -4.49 -15.66
CA LEU A 90 4.63 -4.23 -15.28
C LEU A 90 5.40 -5.52 -15.54
N GLN A 91 6.21 -5.55 -16.58
CA GLN A 91 7.23 -6.60 -16.71
C GLN A 91 7.91 -6.70 -15.36
N THR A 92 8.00 -7.92 -14.78
CA THR A 92 8.61 -8.12 -13.46
C THR A 92 9.86 -7.27 -13.37
N PRO A 93 9.94 -6.28 -12.50
CA PRO A 93 11.08 -5.39 -12.47
C PRO A 93 12.33 -6.19 -12.15
N ALA A 94 13.40 -6.01 -12.89
CA ALA A 94 14.67 -6.68 -12.59
C ALA A 94 15.26 -6.15 -11.28
N LEU A 95 15.08 -4.83 -11.03
CA LEU A 95 15.58 -4.14 -9.84
C LEU A 95 14.53 -3.18 -9.32
N ALA A 96 14.19 -3.32 -8.04
CA ALA A 96 13.32 -2.40 -7.31
C ALA A 96 14.03 -1.79 -6.11
N LEU A 97 13.73 -0.51 -5.85
CA LEU A 97 14.16 0.22 -4.67
C LEU A 97 13.00 0.36 -3.70
N VAL A 98 13.22 -0.01 -2.44
CA VAL A 98 12.26 0.19 -1.34
C VAL A 98 12.93 0.96 -0.20
N THR A 99 12.19 1.75 0.54
CA THR A 99 12.68 2.34 1.80
C THR A 99 12.75 1.27 2.90
N ALA A 100 13.57 1.47 3.93
CA ALA A 100 13.65 0.60 5.09
C ALA A 100 13.91 1.44 6.37
N PRO A 101 13.07 1.35 7.44
CA PRO A 101 11.92 0.45 7.53
C PRO A 101 10.73 0.92 6.67
N THR A 102 9.99 -0.05 6.12
CA THR A 102 8.71 0.14 5.44
C THR A 102 7.89 -1.15 5.54
N PHE A 103 6.71 -1.19 4.91
CA PHE A 103 5.87 -2.39 4.92
C PHE A 103 6.60 -3.58 4.28
N ALA A 104 6.78 -4.65 5.06
CA ALA A 104 7.64 -5.77 4.71
C ALA A 104 7.22 -6.52 3.43
N GLU A 105 5.91 -6.50 3.11
CA GLU A 105 5.38 -7.23 1.95
C GLU A 105 5.87 -6.69 0.61
N TYR A 106 6.29 -5.42 0.50
CA TYR A 106 6.84 -4.91 -0.75
C TYR A 106 8.08 -5.71 -1.18
N ALA A 107 9.05 -5.82 -0.28
CA ALA A 107 10.26 -6.58 -0.56
C ALA A 107 9.97 -8.06 -0.77
N THR A 108 9.14 -8.67 0.09
CA THR A 108 8.77 -10.08 0.01
C THR A 108 8.08 -10.42 -1.32
N ALA A 109 7.14 -9.58 -1.77
CA ALA A 109 6.42 -9.79 -3.01
C ALA A 109 7.35 -9.67 -4.24
N LEU A 110 8.21 -8.65 -4.23
CA LEU A 110 9.19 -8.41 -5.30
C LEU A 110 10.20 -9.55 -5.40
N GLU A 111 10.78 -9.98 -4.28
CA GLU A 111 11.73 -11.09 -4.21
C GLU A 111 11.08 -12.41 -4.65
N THR A 112 9.82 -12.65 -4.25
CA THR A 112 9.05 -13.83 -4.70
C THR A 112 8.82 -13.83 -6.21
N ALA A 113 8.68 -12.64 -6.80
CA ALA A 113 8.57 -12.48 -8.25
C ALA A 113 9.91 -12.55 -9.01
N GLY A 114 11.03 -12.77 -8.29
CA GLY A 114 12.37 -12.85 -8.88
C GLY A 114 13.05 -11.49 -9.09
N CYS A 115 12.52 -10.43 -8.49
CA CYS A 115 13.10 -9.10 -8.55
C CYS A 115 14.25 -8.96 -7.54
N THR A 116 15.33 -8.30 -7.93
CA THR A 116 16.35 -7.83 -6.98
C THR A 116 15.82 -6.61 -6.23
N VAL A 117 15.95 -6.62 -4.90
CA VAL A 117 15.46 -5.52 -4.06
C VAL A 117 16.61 -4.80 -3.39
N GLU A 118 16.79 -3.54 -3.74
CA GLU A 118 17.66 -2.60 -3.02
C GLU A 118 16.89 -1.90 -1.92
N ARG A 119 17.54 -1.66 -0.78
CA ARG A 119 16.93 -0.99 0.37
C ARG A 119 17.63 0.32 0.65
N HIS A 120 16.86 1.42 0.62
CA HIS A 120 17.31 2.71 1.10
C HIS A 120 16.95 2.85 2.57
N PHE A 121 17.97 2.83 3.45
CA PHE A 121 17.74 2.87 4.90
C PHE A 121 17.44 4.29 5.36
N LEU A 122 16.26 4.46 5.93
CA LEU A 122 15.84 5.67 6.63
C LEU A 122 16.58 5.78 7.96
N ARG A 123 16.82 6.99 8.43
CA ARG A 123 17.69 7.24 9.57
C ARG A 123 16.89 7.69 10.80
N GLU A 124 17.24 7.15 11.96
CA GLU A 124 16.64 7.50 13.24
C GLU A 124 16.84 9.00 13.57
N GLU A 125 17.98 9.58 13.21
CA GLU A 125 18.29 11.01 13.43
C GLU A 125 17.30 11.94 12.72
N ASN A 126 16.58 11.44 11.71
CA ASN A 126 15.55 12.15 10.97
C ASN A 126 14.13 11.60 11.27
N ASP A 127 13.93 10.94 12.41
CA ASP A 127 12.68 10.27 12.76
C ASP A 127 12.20 9.30 11.66
N PHE A 128 13.11 8.68 10.93
CA PHE A 128 12.84 7.82 9.79
C PHE A 128 12.03 8.50 8.67
N ALA A 129 12.12 9.81 8.55
CA ALA A 129 11.51 10.54 7.45
C ALA A 129 12.25 10.25 6.13
N VAL A 130 11.51 10.24 5.03
CA VAL A 130 12.09 10.18 3.68
C VAL A 130 12.74 11.53 3.38
N THR A 131 14.01 11.51 3.03
CA THR A 131 14.79 12.71 2.73
C THR A 131 15.30 12.72 1.29
N LYS A 132 15.91 13.83 0.85
CA LYS A 132 16.38 14.02 -0.54
C LYS A 132 17.46 13.02 -0.97
N ASP A 133 18.12 12.36 -0.04
CA ASP A 133 19.12 11.32 -0.32
C ASP A 133 18.51 10.09 -1.02
N LEU A 134 17.21 9.82 -0.84
CA LEU A 134 16.50 8.81 -1.62
C LEU A 134 16.61 9.05 -3.14
N LEU A 135 16.66 10.31 -3.58
CA LEU A 135 16.80 10.62 -5.01
C LEU A 135 18.12 10.10 -5.60
N ASN A 136 19.19 10.04 -4.77
CA ASN A 136 20.48 9.54 -5.18
C ASN A 136 20.51 8.01 -5.27
N ALA A 137 19.63 7.32 -4.53
CA ALA A 137 19.49 5.87 -4.59
C ALA A 137 18.78 5.40 -5.87
N VAL A 138 18.04 6.27 -6.54
CA VAL A 138 17.41 5.97 -7.84
C VAL A 138 18.45 6.17 -8.95
N HIS A 139 18.95 5.10 -9.54
CA HIS A 139 20.04 5.11 -10.53
C HIS A 139 19.62 4.45 -11.85
N PRO A 140 20.38 4.61 -12.94
CA PRO A 140 20.15 3.87 -14.18
C PRO A 140 20.16 2.35 -13.91
N GLY A 141 19.09 1.66 -14.29
CA GLY A 141 18.87 0.24 -13.98
C GLY A 141 17.80 -0.01 -12.91
N THR A 142 17.46 0.99 -12.08
CA THR A 142 16.26 0.93 -11.24
C THR A 142 15.03 0.88 -12.15
N ASN A 143 14.18 -0.14 -11.97
CA ASN A 143 12.97 -0.30 -12.77
C ASN A 143 11.71 0.16 -12.00
N MET A 144 11.75 0.06 -10.66
CA MET A 144 10.62 0.40 -9.81
C MET A 144 11.10 0.97 -8.48
N VAL A 145 10.36 1.94 -7.96
CA VAL A 145 10.54 2.50 -6.62
C VAL A 145 9.23 2.39 -5.87
N PHE A 146 9.25 1.84 -4.65
CA PHE A 146 8.10 1.82 -3.75
C PHE A 146 8.24 2.90 -2.68
N LEU A 147 7.18 3.68 -2.51
CA LEU A 147 7.02 4.67 -1.44
C LEU A 147 5.71 4.43 -0.71
N CYS A 148 5.76 4.18 0.60
CA CYS A 148 4.59 4.12 1.46
C CYS A 148 4.33 5.49 2.09
N GLN A 149 3.12 6.03 1.94
CA GLN A 149 2.82 7.41 2.33
C GLN A 149 1.40 7.54 2.88
N PRO A 150 1.24 7.83 4.17
CA PRO A 150 2.25 7.78 5.26
C PRO A 150 2.94 6.43 5.37
N ASN A 151 4.22 6.44 5.74
CA ASN A 151 5.00 5.21 5.82
C ASN A 151 4.56 4.30 6.98
N ASN A 152 4.36 3.04 6.72
CA ASN A 152 4.19 2.01 7.75
C ASN A 152 5.53 1.27 7.93
N PRO A 153 6.18 1.24 9.12
CA PRO A 153 5.58 1.51 10.44
C PRO A 153 5.85 2.91 11.03
N THR A 154 6.59 3.79 10.35
CA THR A 154 7.12 5.00 10.97
C THR A 154 6.08 6.12 11.14
N GLY A 155 4.97 6.06 10.39
CA GLY A 155 3.95 7.11 10.37
C GLY A 155 4.39 8.40 9.65
N GLN A 156 5.62 8.45 9.16
CA GLN A 156 6.18 9.63 8.50
C GLN A 156 5.56 9.86 7.12
N LEU A 157 5.31 11.13 6.83
CA LEU A 157 4.80 11.60 5.55
C LEU A 157 5.94 12.26 4.76
N ALA A 158 6.13 11.84 3.52
CA ALA A 158 7.08 12.51 2.65
C ALA A 158 6.52 13.86 2.17
N GLU A 159 7.36 14.86 2.13
CA GLU A 159 7.00 16.19 1.63
C GLU A 159 6.52 16.11 0.16
N PRO A 160 5.41 16.76 -0.23
CA PRO A 160 4.89 16.69 -1.60
C PRO A 160 5.92 17.08 -2.66
N ALA A 161 6.74 18.08 -2.39
CA ALA A 161 7.82 18.50 -3.30
C ALA A 161 8.90 17.41 -3.48
N LEU A 162 9.13 16.57 -2.46
CA LEU A 162 10.05 15.44 -2.55
C LEU A 162 9.44 14.31 -3.36
N VAL A 163 8.16 14.00 -3.19
CA VAL A 163 7.43 13.00 -3.98
C VAL A 163 7.46 13.38 -5.47
N GLU A 164 7.23 14.65 -5.79
CA GLU A 164 7.31 15.17 -7.15
C GLU A 164 8.74 15.10 -7.72
N ALA A 165 9.76 15.39 -6.90
CA ALA A 165 11.15 15.23 -7.31
C ALA A 165 11.52 13.76 -7.54
N LEU A 166 11.01 12.85 -6.70
CA LEU A 166 11.20 11.41 -6.86
C LEU A 166 10.55 10.90 -8.15
N LEU A 167 9.34 11.36 -8.45
CA LEU A 167 8.66 11.04 -9.71
C LEU A 167 9.50 11.46 -10.92
N ARG A 168 9.96 12.71 -10.95
CA ARG A 168 10.86 13.21 -12.04
C ARG A 168 12.14 12.39 -12.14
N ARG A 169 12.70 11.98 -11.00
CA ARG A 169 13.89 11.15 -10.98
C ARG A 169 13.64 9.75 -11.55
N CYS A 170 12.52 9.13 -11.19
CA CYS A 170 12.09 7.84 -11.74
C CYS A 170 11.91 7.93 -13.26
N GLU A 171 11.23 8.97 -13.75
CA GLU A 171 11.06 9.21 -15.18
C GLU A 171 12.39 9.34 -15.94
N ALA A 172 13.34 10.08 -15.38
CA ALA A 172 14.66 10.29 -15.98
C ALA A 172 15.45 9.00 -16.18
N VAL A 173 15.20 7.96 -15.38
CA VAL A 173 15.84 6.66 -15.49
C VAL A 173 14.93 5.58 -16.12
N GLY A 174 13.69 5.92 -16.44
CA GLY A 174 12.70 5.00 -16.97
C GLY A 174 12.07 4.05 -15.93
N ALA A 175 12.16 4.39 -14.66
CA ALA A 175 11.56 3.64 -13.56
C ALA A 175 10.08 4.00 -13.34
N VAL A 176 9.32 3.07 -12.74
CA VAL A 176 7.96 3.30 -12.23
C VAL A 176 8.03 3.69 -10.77
N LEU A 177 7.31 4.74 -10.37
CA LEU A 177 7.08 5.07 -8.96
C LEU A 177 5.73 4.50 -8.52
N ALA A 178 5.76 3.56 -7.58
CA ALA A 178 4.58 2.99 -6.92
C ALA A 178 4.41 3.66 -5.55
N VAL A 179 3.28 4.34 -5.35
CA VAL A 179 2.97 5.03 -4.09
C VAL A 179 1.80 4.32 -3.40
N ASP A 180 2.05 3.80 -2.19
CA ASP A 180 1.01 3.22 -1.34
C ASP A 180 0.46 4.29 -0.40
N GLU A 181 -0.75 4.74 -0.68
CA GLU A 181 -1.48 5.77 0.08
C GLU A 181 -2.57 5.17 1.00
N CYS A 182 -2.46 3.90 1.39
CA CYS A 182 -3.51 3.26 2.18
C CYS A 182 -3.77 3.91 3.55
N PHE A 183 -2.79 4.64 4.09
CA PHE A 183 -2.92 5.39 5.35
C PHE A 183 -3.23 6.88 5.16
N LEU A 184 -3.29 7.38 3.95
CA LEU A 184 -3.48 8.80 3.69
C LEU A 184 -4.86 9.31 4.14
N ASP A 185 -5.88 8.44 4.10
CA ASP A 185 -7.25 8.77 4.55
C ASP A 185 -7.37 9.06 6.06
N PHE A 186 -6.34 8.78 6.85
CA PHE A 186 -6.31 9.12 8.27
C PHE A 186 -5.89 10.56 8.55
N LEU A 187 -5.36 11.24 7.56
CA LEU A 187 -4.96 12.63 7.68
C LEU A 187 -6.13 13.54 7.31
N PRO A 188 -6.41 14.60 8.10
CA PRO A 188 -7.49 15.54 7.81
C PRO A 188 -7.39 16.19 6.41
N GLU A 189 -6.16 16.39 5.93
CA GLU A 189 -5.83 17.01 4.66
C GLU A 189 -5.32 15.99 3.63
N GLY A 190 -5.60 14.70 3.84
CA GLY A 190 -5.00 13.60 3.08
C GLY A 190 -5.21 13.69 1.56
N GLU A 191 -6.34 14.22 1.11
CA GLU A 191 -6.61 14.41 -0.32
C GLU A 191 -5.69 15.47 -0.96
N GLY A 192 -5.36 16.54 -0.24
CA GLY A 192 -4.42 17.56 -0.69
C GLY A 192 -2.96 17.09 -0.73
N LEU A 193 -2.66 16.00 -0.02
CA LEU A 193 -1.31 15.42 0.09
C LEU A 193 -1.11 14.22 -0.86
N SER A 194 -2.17 13.77 -1.53
CA SER A 194 -2.08 12.69 -2.50
C SER A 194 -1.20 13.11 -3.69
N GLY A 195 -0.29 12.21 -4.08
CA GLY A 195 0.51 12.38 -5.27
C GLY A 195 -0.29 12.30 -6.59
N LYS A 196 -1.61 12.01 -6.53
CA LYS A 196 -2.51 11.88 -7.68
C LYS A 196 -2.46 13.10 -8.62
N ALA A 197 -2.45 14.32 -8.06
CA ALA A 197 -2.38 15.55 -8.84
C ALA A 197 -1.08 15.67 -9.66
N SER A 198 0.02 15.08 -9.18
CA SER A 198 1.29 15.01 -9.90
C SER A 198 1.29 13.92 -10.97
N ALA A 199 0.60 12.79 -10.71
CA ALA A 199 0.50 11.67 -11.64
C ALA A 199 -0.42 11.94 -12.84
N GLU A 200 -1.49 12.70 -12.66
CA GLU A 200 -2.39 13.08 -13.78
C GLU A 200 -1.68 13.88 -14.87
N LYS A 201 -0.58 14.54 -14.52
CA LYS A 201 0.28 15.26 -15.46
C LYS A 201 1.32 14.36 -16.14
N GLN A 202 1.55 13.16 -15.60
CA GLN A 202 2.64 12.27 -16.00
C GLN A 202 2.13 10.82 -16.09
N GLN A 203 2.21 10.21 -17.24
CA GLN A 203 1.56 8.92 -17.57
C GLN A 203 2.19 7.65 -16.95
N LYS A 204 3.10 7.75 -15.99
CA LYS A 204 3.91 6.61 -15.51
C LYS A 204 3.93 6.39 -13.99
N THR A 205 2.96 6.89 -13.26
CA THR A 205 2.90 6.71 -11.80
C THR A 205 1.71 5.86 -11.42
N ASP A 206 1.95 4.82 -10.65
CA ASP A 206 0.93 3.94 -10.12
C ASP A 206 0.66 4.23 -8.65
N TYR A 207 -0.61 4.42 -8.31
CA TYR A 207 -1.07 4.65 -6.96
C TYR A 207 -1.84 3.46 -6.44
N PHE A 208 -1.45 3.00 -5.24
CA PHE A 208 -2.14 1.95 -4.53
C PHE A 208 -2.87 2.51 -3.33
N LYS A 209 -4.18 2.32 -3.30
CA LYS A 209 -4.99 2.59 -2.12
C LYS A 209 -5.69 1.31 -1.71
N SER A 210 -5.35 0.78 -0.54
CA SER A 210 -5.95 -0.46 -0.04
C SER A 210 -7.31 -0.19 0.60
N LEU A 211 -8.38 -0.71 0.00
CA LEU A 211 -9.73 -0.68 0.57
C LEU A 211 -9.79 -1.42 1.93
N HIS A 212 -8.97 -2.46 2.09
CA HIS A 212 -8.96 -3.28 3.30
C HIS A 212 -8.60 -2.48 4.56
N GLN A 213 -7.70 -1.54 4.46
CA GLN A 213 -7.32 -0.72 5.60
C GLN A 213 -8.34 0.38 5.88
N ALA A 214 -8.92 1.01 4.86
CA ALA A 214 -10.00 1.97 5.03
C ALA A 214 -11.20 1.37 5.79
N LEU A 215 -11.57 0.12 5.49
CA LEU A 215 -12.65 -0.59 6.21
C LEU A 215 -12.25 -0.98 7.64
N ARG A 216 -10.98 -1.29 7.91
CA ARG A 216 -10.50 -1.59 9.27
C ARG A 216 -10.55 -0.39 10.20
N HIS A 217 -10.52 0.81 9.67
CA HIS A 217 -10.43 2.04 10.45
C HIS A 217 -11.75 2.83 10.54
N GLY A 218 -12.86 2.30 10.05
CA GLY A 218 -14.21 2.79 10.39
C GLY A 218 -14.59 4.12 9.75
N ARG A 219 -14.10 4.47 8.56
CA ARG A 219 -14.64 5.54 7.74
C ARG A 219 -15.58 5.05 6.66
#